data_f2459e4a54eec588c504e27fb6acd364
#
_entry.id   f2459e4a54eec588c504e27fb6acd364
#
_cell.length_a   1.000
_cell.length_b   1.000
_cell.length_c   1.000
_cell.angle_alpha   90.00
_cell.angle_beta   90.00
_cell.angle_gamma   90.00
#
_symmetry.space_group_name_H-M   'P 1'
#
loop_
_entity.id
_entity.type
_entity.pdbx_description
1 polymer ?
#
loop_
_entity_poly.entity_id
_entity_poly.type
_entity_poly.pdbx_seq_one_letter_code
_entity_poly.pdbx_strand_id
1 'polypeptide(L)'
;MKDTSQKKKILIIATGLLVLIVLWQREMVAYLWMQGKGQMKIISNTVPILKVLESDTLSPKERYFLHLIPEIKEFARTELGLTPKDNYTEFYNQKGQPILWALTACSAYNLEPYLWSFPILGNLEYKGFFDKNIGEIEKLELEKMGYD
;
A
#
# COMPACT_ATOMS: atom_id res chain seq x y z
N MET A 1 47.37 5.32 -2.72
CA MET A 1 46.71 6.65 -2.61
C MET A 1 45.88 7.09 -3.82
N LYS A 2 46.09 6.60 -5.05
CA LYS A 2 45.27 6.96 -6.24
C LYS A 2 43.81 6.43 -6.19
N ASP A 3 43.57 5.26 -5.60
CA ASP A 3 42.25 4.57 -5.60
C ASP A 3 41.16 5.32 -4.80
N THR A 4 41.50 5.94 -3.70
CA THR A 4 40.56 6.66 -2.82
C THR A 4 39.98 7.93 -3.46
N SER A 5 40.76 8.60 -4.30
CA SER A 5 40.35 9.80 -5.05
C SER A 5 39.37 9.46 -6.17
N GLN A 6 39.61 8.35 -6.88
CA GLN A 6 38.72 7.86 -7.94
C GLN A 6 37.36 7.43 -7.35
N LYS A 7 37.36 6.69 -6.24
CA LYS A 7 36.13 6.26 -5.54
C LYS A 7 35.28 7.45 -5.06
N LYS A 8 35.92 8.51 -4.55
CA LYS A 8 35.23 9.76 -4.18
C LYS A 8 34.58 10.45 -5.39
N LYS A 9 35.28 10.53 -6.52
CA LYS A 9 34.73 11.13 -7.75
C LYS A 9 33.53 10.34 -8.27
N ILE A 10 33.64 9.00 -8.32
CA ILE A 10 32.51 8.12 -8.72
C ILE A 10 31.32 8.31 -7.79
N LEU A 11 31.54 8.37 -6.47
CA LEU A 11 30.49 8.58 -5.50
C LEU A 11 29.77 9.93 -5.72
N ILE A 12 30.51 11.02 -5.95
CA ILE A 12 29.96 12.35 -6.21
C ILE A 12 29.10 12.34 -7.49
N ILE A 13 29.61 11.72 -8.57
CA ILE A 13 28.89 11.61 -9.84
C ILE A 13 27.59 10.78 -9.65
N ALA A 14 27.71 9.64 -8.98
CA ALA A 14 26.55 8.77 -8.70
C ALA A 14 25.49 9.48 -7.86
N THR A 15 25.92 10.22 -6.81
CA THR A 15 25.00 11.02 -5.98
C THR A 15 24.35 12.13 -6.82
N GLY A 16 25.09 12.83 -7.65
CA GLY A 16 24.54 13.87 -8.54
C GLY A 16 23.52 13.31 -9.52
N LEU A 17 23.80 12.15 -10.12
CA LEU A 17 22.88 11.46 -11.02
C LEU A 17 21.60 11.02 -10.28
N LEU A 18 21.73 10.47 -9.07
CA LEU A 18 20.61 10.07 -8.23
C LEU A 18 19.70 11.28 -7.91
N VAL A 19 20.29 12.42 -7.53
CA VAL A 19 19.55 13.65 -7.27
C VAL A 19 18.79 14.11 -8.52
N LEU A 20 19.41 14.05 -9.69
CA LEU A 20 18.74 14.41 -10.95
C LEU A 20 17.56 13.48 -11.26
N ILE A 21 17.71 12.18 -11.04
CA ILE A 21 16.62 11.19 -11.22
C ILE A 21 15.46 11.49 -10.24
N VAL A 22 15.78 11.75 -8.98
CA VAL A 22 14.76 12.08 -7.95
C VAL A 22 14.01 13.37 -8.32
N LEU A 23 14.71 14.39 -8.79
CA LEU A 23 14.09 15.65 -9.23
C LEU A 23 13.21 15.46 -10.48
N TRP A 24 13.62 14.63 -11.41
CA TRP A 24 12.86 14.31 -12.61
C TRP A 24 11.60 13.50 -12.27
N GLN A 25 11.71 12.54 -11.35
CA GLN A 25 10.63 11.64 -10.94
C GLN A 25 9.95 12.09 -9.64
N ARG A 26 9.96 13.38 -9.33
CA ARG A 26 9.49 13.93 -8.04
C ARG A 26 8.09 13.49 -7.66
N GLU A 27 7.18 13.37 -8.62
CA GLU A 27 5.78 12.96 -8.36
C GLU A 27 5.70 11.49 -7.96
N MET A 28 6.44 10.62 -8.65
CA MET A 28 6.56 9.21 -8.30
C MET A 28 7.22 9.03 -6.92
N VAL A 29 8.28 9.78 -6.64
CA VAL A 29 8.98 9.73 -5.34
C VAL A 29 8.04 10.20 -4.22
N ALA A 30 7.29 11.28 -4.43
CA ALA A 30 6.30 11.77 -3.47
C ALA A 30 5.18 10.74 -3.23
N TYR A 31 4.68 10.10 -4.29
CA TYR A 31 3.70 9.04 -4.20
C TYR A 31 4.23 7.85 -3.39
N LEU A 32 5.42 7.34 -3.72
CA LEU A 32 6.04 6.22 -2.99
C LEU A 32 6.32 6.55 -1.53
N TRP A 33 6.72 7.78 -1.23
CA TRP A 33 6.89 8.26 0.14
C TRP A 33 5.56 8.25 0.91
N MET A 34 4.48 8.73 0.29
CA MET A 34 3.13 8.69 0.88
C MET A 34 2.70 7.24 1.15
N GLN A 35 2.91 6.33 0.19
CA GLN A 35 2.60 4.91 0.35
C GLN A 35 3.39 4.28 1.50
N GLY A 36 4.70 4.51 1.53
CA GLY A 36 5.56 4.02 2.61
C GLY A 36 5.13 4.53 3.99
N LYS A 37 4.84 5.83 4.11
CA LYS A 37 4.34 6.43 5.36
C LYS A 37 2.99 5.84 5.78
N GLY A 38 2.07 5.66 4.83
CA GLY A 38 0.76 5.07 5.10
C GLY A 38 0.88 3.62 5.58
N GLN A 39 1.69 2.82 4.89
CA GLN A 39 1.95 1.43 5.26
C GLN A 39 2.63 1.31 6.63
N MET A 40 3.63 2.14 6.92
CA MET A 40 4.27 2.17 8.25
C MET A 40 3.31 2.54 9.37
N LYS A 41 2.36 3.45 9.11
CA LYS A 41 1.30 3.77 10.07
C LYS A 41 0.42 2.55 10.38
N ILE A 42 0.08 1.73 9.40
CA ILE A 42 -0.68 0.49 9.63
C ILE A 42 0.17 -0.46 10.47
N ILE A 43 1.37 -0.82 10.01
CA ILE A 43 2.26 -1.79 10.67
C ILE A 43 2.56 -1.40 12.13
N SER A 44 2.82 -0.11 12.39
CA SER A 44 3.14 0.36 13.74
C SER A 44 1.94 0.42 14.69
N ASN A 45 0.71 0.27 14.16
CA ASN A 45 -0.52 0.29 14.95
C ASN A 45 -1.27 -1.05 14.91
N THR A 46 -0.68 -2.10 14.36
CA THR A 46 -1.22 -3.46 14.49
C THR A 46 -0.94 -4.02 15.88
N VAL A 47 -1.85 -4.84 16.36
CA VAL A 47 -1.77 -5.49 17.65
C VAL A 47 -2.10 -6.98 17.47
N PRO A 48 -1.38 -7.91 18.13
CA PRO A 48 -1.74 -9.33 18.07
C PRO A 48 -3.21 -9.57 18.46
N ILE A 49 -3.93 -10.38 17.67
CA ILE A 49 -5.36 -10.66 17.88
C ILE A 49 -5.62 -11.17 19.29
N LEU A 50 -4.76 -12.05 19.82
CA LEU A 50 -4.91 -12.59 21.18
C LEU A 50 -4.95 -11.48 22.23
N LYS A 51 -4.06 -10.47 22.10
CA LYS A 51 -4.03 -9.33 23.01
C LYS A 51 -5.27 -8.45 22.88
N VAL A 52 -5.81 -8.32 21.68
CA VAL A 52 -7.05 -7.56 21.45
C VAL A 52 -8.26 -8.27 22.07
N LEU A 53 -8.30 -9.60 21.98
CA LEU A 53 -9.37 -10.42 22.58
C LEU A 53 -9.39 -10.37 24.12
N GLU A 54 -8.25 -10.11 24.77
CA GLU A 54 -8.16 -9.89 26.20
C GLU A 54 -8.70 -8.50 26.66
N SER A 55 -8.86 -7.57 25.72
CA SER A 55 -9.33 -6.23 26.01
C SER A 55 -10.85 -6.11 26.00
N ASP A 56 -11.41 -5.21 26.81
CA ASP A 56 -12.86 -4.89 26.85
C ASP A 56 -13.27 -3.86 25.78
N THR A 57 -12.38 -3.53 24.84
CA THR A 57 -12.61 -2.47 23.85
C THR A 57 -13.39 -2.95 22.62
N LEU A 58 -13.57 -4.27 22.45
CA LEU A 58 -14.26 -4.86 21.32
C LEU A 58 -15.77 -4.91 21.54
N SER A 59 -16.54 -4.59 20.49
CA SER A 59 -17.95 -4.93 20.44
C SER A 59 -18.15 -6.47 20.43
N PRO A 60 -19.33 -6.98 20.85
CA PRO A 60 -19.63 -8.42 20.80
C PRO A 60 -19.46 -9.00 19.39
N LYS A 61 -19.81 -8.23 18.36
CA LYS A 61 -19.69 -8.61 16.95
C LYS A 61 -18.24 -8.75 16.52
N GLU A 62 -17.37 -7.77 16.85
CA GLU A 62 -15.95 -7.83 16.54
C GLU A 62 -15.26 -9.00 17.25
N ARG A 63 -15.58 -9.20 18.52
CA ARG A 63 -15.07 -10.34 19.31
C ARG A 63 -15.45 -11.68 18.67
N TYR A 64 -16.71 -11.83 18.25
CA TYR A 64 -17.14 -13.04 17.54
C TYR A 64 -16.32 -13.31 16.27
N PHE A 65 -16.15 -12.29 15.41
CA PHE A 65 -15.37 -12.47 14.18
C PHE A 65 -13.89 -12.77 14.43
N LEU A 66 -13.30 -12.16 15.46
CA LEU A 66 -11.90 -12.44 15.79
C LEU A 66 -11.71 -13.87 16.32
N HIS A 67 -12.67 -14.42 17.06
CA HIS A 67 -12.67 -15.82 17.48
C HIS A 67 -12.86 -16.80 16.31
N LEU A 68 -13.59 -16.40 15.28
CA LEU A 68 -13.83 -17.25 14.10
C LEU A 68 -12.57 -17.44 13.22
N ILE A 69 -11.60 -16.53 13.29
CA ILE A 69 -10.38 -16.60 12.45
C ILE A 69 -9.59 -17.91 12.63
N PRO A 70 -9.28 -18.38 13.85
CA PRO A 70 -8.60 -19.65 14.04
C PRO A 70 -9.39 -20.85 13.48
N GLU A 71 -10.70 -20.87 13.62
CA GLU A 71 -11.57 -21.91 13.10
C GLU A 71 -11.55 -21.96 11.57
N ILE A 72 -11.64 -20.79 10.92
CA ILE A 72 -11.51 -20.68 9.46
C ILE A 72 -10.14 -21.14 8.98
N LYS A 73 -9.07 -20.80 9.68
CA LYS A 73 -7.71 -21.24 9.34
C LYS A 73 -7.57 -22.77 9.46
N GLU A 74 -8.13 -23.34 10.49
CA GLU A 74 -8.12 -24.80 10.70
C GLU A 74 -8.92 -25.50 9.61
N PHE A 75 -10.14 -25.04 9.30
CA PHE A 75 -10.94 -25.56 8.19
C PHE A 75 -10.19 -25.47 6.85
N ALA A 76 -9.55 -24.33 6.57
CA ALA A 76 -8.76 -24.15 5.35
C ALA A 76 -7.61 -25.17 5.26
N ARG A 77 -6.99 -25.50 6.39
CA ARG A 77 -5.91 -26.45 6.47
C ARG A 77 -6.40 -27.91 6.29
N THR A 78 -7.46 -28.28 7.01
CA THR A 78 -7.92 -29.69 7.07
C THR A 78 -8.80 -30.09 5.90
N GLU A 79 -9.73 -29.21 5.52
CA GLU A 79 -10.74 -29.53 4.51
C GLU A 79 -10.35 -29.07 3.09
N LEU A 80 -9.59 -27.96 2.99
CA LEU A 80 -9.20 -27.41 1.70
C LEU A 80 -7.73 -27.69 1.31
N GLY A 81 -6.95 -28.31 2.20
CA GLY A 81 -5.53 -28.63 1.96
C GLY A 81 -4.65 -27.39 1.78
N LEU A 82 -5.11 -26.21 2.21
CA LEU A 82 -4.32 -24.99 2.13
C LEU A 82 -3.26 -24.98 3.23
N THR A 83 -2.08 -24.46 2.90
CA THR A 83 -1.02 -24.26 3.91
C THR A 83 -1.17 -22.86 4.50
N PRO A 84 -1.75 -22.70 5.70
CA PRO A 84 -1.85 -21.39 6.32
C PRO A 84 -0.46 -20.90 6.70
N LYS A 85 -0.10 -19.72 6.22
CA LYS A 85 1.05 -18.96 6.72
C LYS A 85 0.64 -18.22 8.00
N ASP A 86 1.58 -17.47 8.60
CA ASP A 86 1.31 -16.62 9.78
C ASP A 86 0.46 -15.37 9.46
N ASN A 87 -0.47 -15.52 8.52
CA ASN A 87 -1.44 -14.49 8.14
C ASN A 87 -2.58 -14.43 9.17
N TYR A 88 -3.22 -13.28 9.26
CA TYR A 88 -4.37 -13.06 10.16
C TYR A 88 -4.05 -13.29 11.65
N THR A 89 -2.85 -12.91 12.07
CA THR A 89 -2.42 -12.97 13.47
C THR A 89 -2.48 -11.61 14.16
N GLU A 90 -2.58 -10.55 13.36
CA GLU A 90 -2.59 -9.18 13.83
C GLU A 90 -3.90 -8.47 13.45
N PHE A 91 -4.28 -7.50 14.27
CA PHE A 91 -5.47 -6.67 14.11
C PHE A 91 -5.07 -5.20 14.04
N TYR A 92 -5.59 -4.50 13.04
CA TYR A 92 -5.51 -3.06 12.90
C TYR A 92 -6.90 -2.45 13.10
N ASN A 93 -7.08 -1.64 14.14
CA ASN A 93 -8.34 -0.97 14.39
C ASN A 93 -8.47 0.28 13.49
N GLN A 94 -9.32 0.18 12.47
CA GLN A 94 -9.61 1.27 11.54
C GLN A 94 -10.47 2.39 12.15
N LYS A 95 -11.09 2.15 13.31
CA LYS A 95 -12.03 3.10 13.96
C LYS A 95 -13.16 3.56 13.01
N GLY A 96 -13.63 2.66 12.15
CA GLY A 96 -14.66 2.96 11.14
C GLY A 96 -14.20 3.83 9.97
N GLN A 97 -12.90 4.09 9.83
CA GLN A 97 -12.37 4.88 8.72
C GLN A 97 -11.75 3.97 7.65
N PRO A 98 -11.84 4.32 6.36
CA PRO A 98 -11.14 3.61 5.31
C PRO A 98 -9.62 3.63 5.53
N ILE A 99 -8.97 2.51 5.25
CA ILE A 99 -7.49 2.43 5.29
C ILE A 99 -6.89 3.07 4.05
N LEU A 100 -7.50 2.81 2.89
CA LEU A 100 -6.99 3.15 1.58
C LEU A 100 -8.16 3.50 0.65
N TRP A 101 -7.93 4.42 -0.26
CA TRP A 101 -8.79 4.75 -1.38
C TRP A 101 -8.18 4.19 -2.65
N ALA A 102 -8.95 3.48 -3.46
CA ALA A 102 -8.51 3.00 -4.76
C ALA A 102 -9.20 3.82 -5.86
N LEU A 103 -8.41 4.32 -6.79
CA LEU A 103 -8.86 5.00 -7.98
C LEU A 103 -8.72 4.05 -9.18
N THR A 104 -9.79 3.90 -9.92
CA THR A 104 -9.84 3.22 -11.22
C THR A 104 -10.39 4.19 -12.24
N ALA A 105 -10.04 4.05 -13.50
CA ALA A 105 -10.58 4.86 -14.57
C ALA A 105 -10.66 4.03 -15.87
N CYS A 106 -11.61 4.37 -16.73
CA CYS A 106 -11.72 3.79 -18.06
C CYS A 106 -12.15 4.86 -19.08
N SER A 107 -12.03 4.57 -20.35
CA SER A 107 -12.60 5.43 -21.40
C SER A 107 -14.13 5.45 -21.33
N ALA A 108 -14.77 6.61 -21.53
CA ALA A 108 -16.21 6.81 -21.38
C ALA A 108 -17.09 5.83 -22.20
N TYR A 109 -16.59 5.32 -23.34
CA TYR A 109 -17.34 4.43 -24.23
C TYR A 109 -16.67 3.06 -24.43
N ASN A 110 -15.62 2.76 -23.67
CA ASN A 110 -14.89 1.51 -23.72
C ASN A 110 -14.46 1.12 -22.32
N LEU A 111 -14.62 -0.15 -21.94
CA LEU A 111 -14.22 -0.67 -20.63
C LEU A 111 -12.70 -0.97 -20.53
N GLU A 112 -11.90 -0.40 -21.44
CA GLU A 112 -10.43 -0.48 -21.31
C GLU A 112 -9.96 0.34 -20.12
N PRO A 113 -9.29 -0.29 -19.13
CA PRO A 113 -8.81 0.39 -17.95
C PRO A 113 -7.66 1.34 -18.28
N TYR A 114 -7.63 2.48 -17.62
CA TYR A 114 -6.44 3.31 -17.58
C TYR A 114 -5.32 2.60 -16.82
N LEU A 115 -4.11 2.60 -17.37
CA LEU A 115 -2.96 1.90 -16.79
C LEU A 115 -1.99 2.88 -16.17
N TRP A 116 -1.79 2.78 -14.86
CA TRP A 116 -0.73 3.48 -14.15
C TRP A 116 0.57 2.68 -14.26
N SER A 117 1.62 3.30 -14.77
CA SER A 117 2.93 2.65 -14.91
C SER A 117 3.82 2.90 -13.70
N PHE A 118 4.29 1.83 -13.06
CA PHE A 118 5.19 1.87 -11.91
C PHE A 118 6.52 1.19 -12.23
N PRO A 119 7.66 1.75 -11.78
CA PRO A 119 8.99 1.27 -12.16
C PRO A 119 9.28 -0.21 -11.85
N ILE A 120 8.67 -0.75 -10.77
CA ILE A 120 8.93 -2.14 -10.30
C ILE A 120 7.71 -3.03 -10.55
N LEU A 121 6.50 -2.49 -10.37
CA LEU A 121 5.24 -3.25 -10.44
C LEU A 121 4.70 -3.36 -11.87
N GLY A 122 5.25 -2.60 -12.80
CA GLY A 122 4.71 -2.50 -14.17
C GLY A 122 3.41 -1.70 -14.22
N ASN A 123 2.50 -2.11 -15.10
CA ASN A 123 1.23 -1.43 -15.31
C ASN A 123 0.15 -2.01 -14.40
N LEU A 124 -0.55 -1.15 -13.68
CA LEU A 124 -1.68 -1.51 -12.82
C LEU A 124 -2.94 -0.77 -13.26
N GLU A 125 -4.08 -1.43 -13.15
CA GLU A 125 -5.40 -0.92 -13.51
C GLU A 125 -6.03 -0.08 -12.39
N TYR A 126 -5.33 0.14 -11.31
CA TYR A 126 -5.75 0.98 -10.19
C TYR A 126 -4.55 1.64 -9.51
N LYS A 127 -4.82 2.74 -8.82
CA LYS A 127 -3.84 3.45 -7.99
C LYS A 127 -4.41 3.68 -6.60
N GLY A 128 -3.65 3.30 -5.57
CA GLY A 128 -4.06 3.40 -4.17
C GLY A 128 -3.61 4.72 -3.53
N PHE A 129 -4.44 5.27 -2.63
CA PHE A 129 -4.12 6.51 -1.91
C PHE A 129 -4.48 6.37 -0.43
N PHE A 130 -3.55 6.69 0.45
CA PHE A 130 -3.81 6.83 1.88
C PHE A 130 -4.45 8.18 2.24
N ASP A 131 -4.36 9.17 1.35
CA ASP A 131 -5.02 10.46 1.47
C ASP A 131 -6.06 10.62 0.35
N LYS A 132 -7.33 10.76 0.76
CA LYS A 132 -8.46 10.94 -0.16
C LYS A 132 -8.28 12.15 -1.08
N ASN A 133 -7.80 13.27 -0.54
CA ASN A 133 -7.68 14.52 -1.29
C ASN A 133 -6.70 14.38 -2.46
N ILE A 134 -5.61 13.62 -2.27
CA ILE A 134 -4.63 13.36 -3.35
C ILE A 134 -5.28 12.49 -4.43
N GLY A 135 -6.06 11.47 -4.05
CA GLY A 135 -6.82 10.66 -5.00
C GLY A 135 -7.85 11.46 -5.79
N GLU A 136 -8.56 12.39 -5.13
CA GLU A 136 -9.54 13.27 -5.79
C GLU A 136 -8.88 14.23 -6.78
N ILE A 137 -7.69 14.74 -6.50
CA ILE A 137 -6.93 15.58 -7.45
C ILE A 137 -6.60 14.75 -8.70
N GLU A 138 -6.08 13.55 -8.54
CA GLU A 138 -5.75 12.68 -9.68
C GLU A 138 -6.99 12.26 -10.47
N LYS A 139 -8.10 11.99 -9.80
CA LYS A 139 -9.41 11.75 -10.42
C LYS A 139 -9.81 12.92 -11.34
N LEU A 140 -9.74 14.16 -10.82
CA LEU A 140 -10.07 15.35 -11.61
C LEU A 140 -9.16 15.54 -12.84
N GLU A 141 -7.92 15.10 -12.76
CA GLU A 141 -6.99 15.14 -13.90
C GLU A 141 -7.38 14.12 -14.97
N LEU A 142 -7.76 12.90 -14.56
CA LEU A 142 -8.24 11.86 -15.47
C LEU A 142 -9.58 12.25 -16.14
N GLU A 143 -10.51 12.82 -15.39
CA GLU A 143 -11.76 13.36 -15.95
C GLU A 143 -11.52 14.44 -17.03
N LYS A 144 -10.53 15.35 -16.79
CA LYS A 144 -10.14 16.34 -17.82
C LYS A 144 -9.53 15.72 -19.07
N MET A 145 -8.92 14.54 -18.96
CA MET A 145 -8.40 13.77 -20.09
C MET A 145 -9.48 12.92 -20.79
N GLY A 146 -10.72 12.93 -20.29
CA GLY A 146 -11.86 12.22 -20.87
C GLY A 146 -12.04 10.78 -20.37
N TYR A 147 -11.46 10.46 -19.22
CA TYR A 147 -11.72 9.20 -18.50
C TYR A 147 -12.88 9.36 -17.50
N ASP A 148 -13.60 8.25 -17.26
CA ASP A 148 -14.63 8.08 -16.23
C ASP A 148 -14.08 7.25 -15.07
#